data_b343ce6637983e9a6e3f5db3bc924cc5
#
_entry.id   b343ce6637983e9a6e3f5db3bc924cc5
#
_cell.length_a   1.000
_cell.length_b   1.000
_cell.length_c   1.000
_cell.angle_alpha   90.00
_cell.angle_beta   90.00
_cell.angle_gamma   90.00
#
_symmetry.space_group_name_H-M   'P 1'
#
loop_
_entity.id
_entity.type
_entity.pdbx_description
1 polymer ?
#
loop_
_entity_poly.entity_id
_entity_poly.type
_entity_poly.pdbx_seq_one_letter_code
_entity_poly.pdbx_strand_id
1 'polypeptide(L)'
;MELGKGFAFVGREYTIPIEGTEEKIDLLFYHLYLHCYVVVEVKIVAFTSRDIGQIGTYVNIVDDLVKTDFDAKTIGLIICKSKNNILAICGK
;
A
#
# COMPACT_ATOMS: atom_id res chain seq x y z
N MET A 1 1.76 10.01 -11.28
CA MET A 1 1.27 10.53 -9.99
C MET A 1 2.46 10.83 -9.11
N GLU A 2 2.54 12.03 -8.63
CA GLU A 2 3.59 12.38 -7.68
C GLU A 2 3.03 12.37 -6.26
N LEU A 3 3.66 11.58 -5.40
CA LEU A 3 3.26 11.45 -4.01
C LEU A 3 4.21 12.18 -3.06
N GLY A 4 5.11 12.99 -3.61
CA GLY A 4 6.10 13.71 -2.84
C GLY A 4 7.48 13.09 -2.93
N LYS A 5 8.43 13.69 -2.24
CA LYS A 5 9.82 13.24 -2.28
C LYS A 5 10.02 11.94 -1.50
N GLY A 6 10.93 11.13 -1.98
CA GLY A 6 11.36 9.92 -1.30
C GLY A 6 10.62 8.67 -1.72
N PHE A 7 9.60 8.78 -2.58
CA PHE A 7 8.88 7.60 -3.07
C PHE A 7 9.60 6.96 -4.25
N ALA A 8 10.01 5.72 -4.06
CA ALA A 8 10.57 4.91 -5.13
C ALA A 8 9.52 3.89 -5.57
N PHE A 9 9.25 3.82 -6.85
CA PHE A 9 8.27 2.89 -7.40
C PHE A 9 8.84 1.46 -7.40
N VAL A 10 8.10 0.53 -6.78
CA VAL A 10 8.48 -0.89 -6.74
C VAL A 10 7.73 -1.66 -7.81
N GLY A 11 6.44 -1.44 -7.95
CA GLY A 11 5.66 -2.13 -8.97
C GLY A 11 4.19 -1.73 -8.93
N ARG A 12 3.53 -1.98 -10.05
CA ARG A 12 2.08 -1.87 -10.12
C ARG A 12 1.50 -3.25 -10.34
N GLU A 13 0.25 -3.44 -9.90
CA GLU A 13 -0.39 -4.76 -9.92
C GLU A 13 0.53 -5.81 -9.32
N TYR A 14 1.12 -5.45 -8.18
CA TYR A 14 2.11 -6.29 -7.52
C TYR A 14 1.44 -7.53 -6.96
N THR A 15 1.85 -8.69 -7.45
CA THR A 15 1.27 -9.96 -7.02
C THR A 15 1.68 -10.28 -5.58
N ILE A 16 0.69 -10.55 -4.74
CA ILE A 16 0.94 -10.91 -3.35
C ILE A 16 1.67 -12.25 -3.31
N PRO A 17 2.78 -12.36 -2.54
CA PRO A 17 3.58 -13.59 -2.52
C PRO A 17 2.95 -14.68 -1.64
N ILE A 18 1.70 -15.03 -1.93
CA ILE A 18 0.98 -16.12 -1.26
C ILE A 18 0.49 -17.06 -2.34
N GLU A 19 0.92 -18.31 -2.24
CA GLU A 19 0.52 -19.33 -3.18
C GLU A 19 -0.99 -19.51 -3.20
N GLY A 20 -1.56 -19.63 -4.39
CA GLY A 20 -2.99 -19.86 -4.56
C GLY A 20 -3.85 -18.61 -4.60
N THR A 21 -3.28 -17.41 -4.45
CA THR A 21 -4.03 -16.17 -4.58
C THR A 21 -3.66 -15.47 -5.89
N GLU A 22 -4.66 -14.80 -6.46
CA GLU A 22 -4.46 -13.93 -7.63
C GLU A 22 -4.59 -12.46 -7.27
N GLU A 23 -4.74 -12.16 -5.97
CA GLU A 23 -4.88 -10.78 -5.52
C GLU A 23 -3.59 -10.00 -5.76
N LYS A 24 -3.78 -8.73 -6.12
CA LYS A 24 -2.67 -7.83 -6.45
C LYS A 24 -2.85 -6.50 -5.75
N ILE A 25 -1.73 -5.92 -5.36
CA ILE A 25 -1.67 -4.56 -4.85
C ILE A 25 -1.60 -3.62 -6.04
N ASP A 26 -2.46 -2.60 -6.09
CA ASP A 26 -2.49 -1.67 -7.23
C ASP A 26 -1.13 -1.04 -7.48
N LEU A 27 -0.57 -0.42 -6.46
CA LEU A 27 0.73 0.23 -6.55
C LEU A 27 1.52 -0.05 -5.28
N LEU A 28 2.78 -0.40 -5.44
CA LEU A 28 3.69 -0.58 -4.32
C LEU A 28 4.87 0.37 -4.48
N PHE A 29 5.13 1.15 -3.44
CA PHE A 29 6.27 2.05 -3.37
C PHE A 29 7.15 1.72 -2.19
N TYR A 30 8.37 2.23 -2.20
CA TYR A 30 9.26 2.23 -1.05
C TYR A 30 9.64 3.67 -0.73
N HIS A 31 9.48 4.07 0.52
CA HIS A 31 9.83 5.43 0.93
C HIS A 31 11.26 5.47 1.43
N LEU A 32 12.11 6.20 0.72
CA LEU A 32 13.55 6.20 0.96
C LEU A 32 13.95 6.84 2.29
N TYR A 33 13.21 7.83 2.75
CA TYR A 33 13.53 8.51 4.01
C TYR A 33 12.94 7.83 5.22
N LEU A 34 11.74 7.29 5.09
CA LEU A 34 11.06 6.57 6.18
C LEU A 34 11.48 5.11 6.26
N HIS A 35 12.15 4.61 5.24
CA HIS A 35 12.59 3.21 5.14
C HIS A 35 11.44 2.24 5.33
N CYS A 36 10.36 2.44 4.59
CA CYS A 36 9.21 1.55 4.66
C CYS A 36 8.55 1.40 3.30
N TYR A 37 7.85 0.28 3.13
CA TYR A 37 6.99 0.08 1.96
C TYR A 37 5.71 0.89 2.13
N VAL A 38 5.14 1.30 1.00
CA VAL A 38 3.88 2.03 0.96
C VAL A 38 2.97 1.34 -0.05
N VAL A 39 1.88 0.79 0.45
CA VAL A 39 0.84 0.15 -0.37
C VAL A 39 -0.17 1.22 -0.76
N VAL A 40 -0.42 1.39 -2.05
CA VAL A 40 -1.34 2.41 -2.54
C VAL A 40 -2.50 1.76 -3.29
N GLU A 41 -3.70 2.08 -2.89
CA GLU A 41 -4.94 1.70 -3.58
C GLU A 41 -5.60 2.96 -4.10
N VAL A 42 -5.99 2.94 -5.38
CA VAL A 42 -6.64 4.08 -6.01
C VAL A 42 -8.11 3.75 -6.25
N LYS A 43 -8.99 4.59 -5.72
CA LYS A 43 -10.44 4.45 -5.90
C LYS A 43 -10.97 5.63 -6.69
N ILE A 44 -11.89 5.37 -7.59
CA ILE A 44 -12.57 6.42 -8.36
C ILE A 44 -13.72 6.99 -7.54
N VAL A 45 -14.46 6.11 -6.86
CA VAL A 45 -15.55 6.49 -5.97
C VAL A 45 -15.08 6.46 -4.52
N ALA A 46 -15.92 6.91 -3.60
CA ALA A 46 -15.60 6.92 -2.18
C ALA A 46 -15.22 5.51 -1.70
N PHE A 47 -14.20 5.43 -0.85
CA PHE A 47 -13.81 4.15 -0.27
C PHE A 47 -14.77 3.75 0.86
N THR A 48 -14.89 2.45 1.07
CA THR A 48 -15.78 1.85 2.06
C THR A 48 -14.96 1.18 3.16
N SER A 49 -15.63 0.70 4.21
CA SER A 49 -14.96 -0.06 5.27
C SER A 49 -14.35 -1.34 4.72
N ARG A 50 -14.92 -1.92 3.66
CA ARG A 50 -14.34 -3.08 2.99
C ARG A 50 -12.99 -2.75 2.36
N ASP A 51 -12.88 -1.60 1.73
CA ASP A 51 -11.62 -1.15 1.13
C ASP A 51 -10.56 -0.92 2.21
N ILE A 52 -10.96 -0.36 3.34
CA ILE A 52 -10.06 -0.14 4.48
C ILE A 52 -9.56 -1.48 5.01
N GLY A 53 -10.43 -2.46 5.17
CA GLY A 53 -10.06 -3.80 5.61
C GLY A 53 -9.10 -4.47 4.64
N GLN A 54 -9.34 -4.32 3.35
CA GLN A 54 -8.51 -4.92 2.32
C GLN A 54 -7.09 -4.33 2.32
N ILE A 55 -6.96 -3.01 2.40
CA ILE A 55 -5.63 -2.40 2.42
C ILE A 55 -4.89 -2.74 3.71
N GLY A 56 -5.60 -2.87 4.83
CA GLY A 56 -5.01 -3.34 6.07
C GLY A 56 -4.42 -4.73 5.93
N THR A 57 -5.13 -5.60 5.24
CA THR A 57 -4.64 -6.96 4.94
C THR A 57 -3.37 -6.89 4.09
N TYR A 58 -3.35 -6.08 3.04
CA TYR A 58 -2.18 -5.94 2.18
C TYR A 58 -0.98 -5.37 2.93
N VAL A 59 -1.20 -4.38 3.79
CA VAL A 59 -0.14 -3.80 4.62
C VAL A 59 0.48 -4.88 5.51
N ASN A 60 -0.34 -5.70 6.14
CA ASN A 60 0.15 -6.78 7.00
C ASN A 60 0.92 -7.83 6.21
N ILE A 61 0.46 -8.16 5.01
CA ILE A 61 1.15 -9.13 4.15
C ILE A 61 2.53 -8.59 3.74
N VAL A 62 2.62 -7.32 3.38
CA VAL A 62 3.90 -6.71 3.03
C VAL A 62 4.83 -6.71 4.24
N ASP A 63 4.32 -6.40 5.43
CA ASP A 63 5.12 -6.46 6.65
C ASP A 63 5.65 -7.87 6.92
N ASP A 64 4.82 -8.88 6.69
CA ASP A 64 5.19 -10.25 7.02
C ASP A 64 6.07 -10.92 5.97
N LEU A 65 5.85 -10.63 4.69
CA LEU A 65 6.42 -11.40 3.60
C LEU A 65 7.35 -10.62 2.68
N VAL A 66 7.31 -9.31 2.67
CA VAL A 66 8.07 -8.50 1.72
C VAL A 66 9.14 -7.66 2.39
N LYS A 67 8.80 -6.93 3.45
CA LYS A 67 9.79 -6.07 4.10
C LYS A 67 10.87 -6.88 4.81
N THR A 68 12.01 -6.23 5.04
CA THR A 68 13.12 -6.81 5.80
C THR A 68 13.11 -6.28 7.23
N ASP A 69 13.99 -6.83 8.07
CA ASP A 69 14.14 -6.38 9.46
C ASP A 69 14.66 -4.94 9.55
N PHE A 70 15.27 -4.43 8.49
CA PHE A 70 15.77 -3.07 8.45
C PHE A 70 14.70 -2.06 8.06
N ASP A 71 13.52 -2.52 7.61
CA ASP A 71 12.45 -1.65 7.21
C ASP A 71 11.50 -1.36 8.37
N ALA A 72 10.98 -0.13 8.40
CA ALA A 72 9.92 0.22 9.32
C ALA A 72 8.60 -0.40 8.85
N LYS A 73 7.57 -0.27 9.67
CA LYS A 73 6.25 -0.83 9.34
C LYS A 73 5.67 -0.19 8.10
N THR A 74 5.03 -1.02 7.27
CA THR A 74 4.41 -0.61 6.02
C THR A 74 3.24 0.34 6.26
N ILE A 75 3.10 1.30 5.36
CA ILE A 75 2.00 2.26 5.36
C ILE A 75 1.07 1.94 4.20
N GLY A 76 -0.23 1.98 4.44
CA GLY A 76 -1.23 1.87 3.38
C GLY A 76 -1.86 3.23 3.11
N LEU A 77 -2.05 3.56 1.85
CA LEU A 77 -2.74 4.76 1.41
C LEU A 77 -3.89 4.39 0.48
N ILE A 78 -5.07 4.90 0.78
CA ILE A 78 -6.20 4.83 -0.15
C ILE A 78 -6.42 6.24 -0.69
N ILE A 79 -6.33 6.37 -2.01
CA ILE A 79 -6.54 7.65 -2.67
C ILE A 79 -7.89 7.61 -3.36
N CYS A 80 -8.79 8.51 -2.98
CA CYS A 80 -10.10 8.65 -3.61
C CYS A 80 -10.07 9.84 -4.55
N LYS A 81 -10.10 9.59 -5.85
CA LYS A 81 -10.00 10.63 -6.85
C LYS A 81 -11.21 11.56 -6.87
N SER A 82 -12.41 11.01 -6.70
CA SER A 82 -13.65 11.80 -6.82
C SER A 82 -13.81 12.82 -5.70
N LYS A 83 -13.15 12.60 -4.55
CA LYS A 83 -13.28 13.47 -3.37
C LYS A 83 -11.97 14.11 -2.95
N ASN A 84 -10.92 13.91 -3.70
CA ASN A 84 -9.60 14.42 -3.37
C ASN A 84 -9.14 14.02 -1.96
N ASN A 85 -9.54 12.85 -1.51
CA ASN A 85 -9.24 12.35 -0.18
C ASN A 85 -8.16 11.30 -0.19
N ILE A 86 -7.33 11.31 0.85
CA ILE A 86 -6.32 10.29 1.10
C ILE A 86 -6.52 9.78 2.52
N LEU A 87 -6.62 8.48 2.67
CA LEU A 87 -6.64 7.82 3.98
C LEU A 87 -5.35 7.03 4.15
N ALA A 88 -4.67 7.25 5.27
CA ALA A 88 -3.44 6.52 5.59
C ALA A 88 -3.68 5.53 6.72
N ILE A 89 -3.13 4.32 6.56
CA ILE A 89 -3.22 3.23 7.53
C ILE A 89 -1.81 2.71 7.78
N CYS A 90 -1.42 2.63 9.05
CA CYS A 90 -0.10 2.08 9.42
C CYS A 90 -0.22 0.59 9.71
N GLY A 91 0.87 -0.15 9.46
CA GLY A 91 0.98 -1.55 9.83
C GLY A 91 1.02 -1.72 11.34
N LYS A 92 0.68 -2.89 11.79
CA LYS A 92 0.67 -3.22 13.24
C LYS A 92 2.06 -3.46 13.78
#